data_5ff6c211b39d23228e04af6e8b6d8e2e
#
_entry.id   5ff6c211b39d23228e04af6e8b6d8e2e
#
_cell.length_a   1.000
_cell.length_b   1.000
_cell.length_c   1.000
_cell.angle_alpha   90.00
_cell.angle_beta   90.00
_cell.angle_gamma   90.00
#
_symmetry.space_group_name_H-M   'P 1'
#
loop_
_entity.id
_entity.type
_entity.pdbx_description
1 polymer ?
#
loop_
_entity_poly.entity_id
_entity_poly.type
_entity_poly.pdbx_seq_one_letter_code
_entity_poly.pdbx_strand_id
1 'polypeptide(L)'
;MKIGVLGVAHRVPSTTTLPLRQVRARVRCLPSSGHISFIEDVAATQPPQHLHYLLKMLQTRGETIISPGSKQGLIPLVIPLSENLSGSVTALLRWPTAPPGMEMPVVDVRKHGVWLLAKNVDQYMHRIMVEEDANNFNERDGELFHAASEVGEKLYRRGDFAESQIASLDGYLLKEVGLFPDVLERKVARHFEQGDHVSAMVTGEFYTKKDLFPGFGRPFVFYAEILKKFVDIFSKYFHVF
;
A
#
# COMPACT_ATOMS: atom_id res chain seq x y z
N MET A 1 9.78 -85.53 15.32
CA MET A 1 9.79 -84.74 14.11
C MET A 1 9.55 -83.29 14.50
N LYS A 2 10.55 -82.42 14.46
CA LYS A 2 10.41 -80.98 14.71
C LYS A 2 10.66 -80.25 13.38
N ILE A 3 9.67 -79.60 12.89
CA ILE A 3 9.74 -78.78 11.66
C ILE A 3 10.05 -77.34 12.09
N GLY A 4 11.25 -76.86 11.75
CA GLY A 4 11.66 -75.48 12.00
C GLY A 4 11.10 -74.53 10.94
N VAL A 5 10.50 -73.44 11.37
CA VAL A 5 10.02 -72.35 10.51
C VAL A 5 11.10 -71.27 10.49
N LEU A 6 11.68 -71.03 9.31
CA LEU A 6 12.60 -69.94 9.03
C LEU A 6 11.82 -68.61 8.86
N GLY A 7 11.98 -67.70 9.79
CA GLY A 7 11.46 -66.35 9.66
C GLY A 7 12.41 -65.45 8.85
N VAL A 8 11.96 -64.98 7.72
CA VAL A 8 12.65 -63.98 6.90
C VAL A 8 12.32 -62.58 7.43
N ALA A 9 13.30 -61.92 8.00
CA ALA A 9 13.17 -60.53 8.43
C ALA A 9 13.36 -59.59 7.24
N HIS A 10 12.29 -58.95 6.78
CA HIS A 10 12.36 -57.84 5.83
C HIS A 10 12.86 -56.58 6.55
N ARG A 11 14.08 -56.15 6.23
CA ARG A 11 14.58 -54.82 6.56
C ARG A 11 13.91 -53.77 5.68
N VAL A 12 13.12 -52.88 6.29
CA VAL A 12 12.61 -51.66 5.67
C VAL A 12 13.74 -50.62 5.66
N PRO A 13 14.09 -50.01 4.53
CA PRO A 13 15.07 -48.96 4.49
C PRO A 13 14.49 -47.66 5.12
N SER A 14 15.19 -47.14 6.12
CA SER A 14 14.90 -45.86 6.76
C SER A 14 15.10 -44.75 5.74
N THR A 15 14.03 -44.11 5.31
CA THR A 15 14.08 -42.88 4.53
C THR A 15 14.54 -41.72 5.41
N THR A 16 15.79 -41.33 5.27
CA THR A 16 16.38 -40.14 5.86
C THR A 16 15.79 -38.94 5.15
N THR A 17 14.81 -38.29 5.76
CA THR A 17 14.30 -36.96 5.33
C THR A 17 15.38 -35.93 5.58
N LEU A 18 16.04 -35.49 4.53
CA LEU A 18 16.90 -34.32 4.55
C LEU A 18 16.04 -33.07 4.82
N PRO A 19 16.47 -32.17 5.72
CA PRO A 19 15.76 -30.94 5.95
C PRO A 19 15.81 -30.08 4.66
N LEU A 20 14.63 -29.68 4.17
CA LEU A 20 14.51 -28.68 3.11
C LEU A 20 15.17 -27.39 3.60
N ARG A 21 16.41 -27.21 3.17
CA ARG A 21 17.13 -25.95 3.30
C ARG A 21 16.38 -24.94 2.46
N GLN A 22 15.57 -24.10 3.12
CA GLN A 22 14.99 -22.92 2.49
C GLN A 22 16.13 -22.07 1.95
N VAL A 23 16.37 -22.20 0.66
CA VAL A 23 17.22 -21.28 -0.08
C VAL A 23 16.42 -19.98 -0.15
N ARG A 24 16.64 -19.10 0.83
CA ARG A 24 16.30 -17.69 0.67
C ARG A 24 17.10 -17.20 -0.54
N ALA A 25 16.44 -17.16 -1.68
CA ALA A 25 16.99 -16.49 -2.84
C ALA A 25 17.34 -15.06 -2.39
N ARG A 26 18.63 -14.75 -2.33
CA ARG A 26 19.08 -13.37 -2.19
C ARG A 26 18.52 -12.62 -3.39
N VAL A 27 17.43 -11.89 -3.17
CA VAL A 27 16.89 -10.96 -4.15
C VAL A 27 17.99 -9.94 -4.39
N ARG A 28 18.63 -10.04 -5.55
CA ARG A 28 19.56 -9.01 -6.02
C ARG A 28 18.70 -7.77 -6.25
N CYS A 29 19.01 -6.68 -5.56
CA CYS A 29 18.44 -5.37 -5.86
C CYS A 29 18.69 -5.08 -7.34
N LEU A 30 17.63 -5.14 -8.14
CA LEU A 30 17.69 -4.70 -9.52
C LEU A 30 17.74 -3.17 -9.51
N PRO A 31 18.61 -2.56 -10.32
CA PRO A 31 18.62 -1.12 -10.46
C PRO A 31 17.25 -0.62 -10.97
N SER A 32 16.90 0.63 -10.70
CA SER A 32 15.63 1.26 -11.10
C SER A 32 15.32 1.10 -12.61
N SER A 33 16.34 0.95 -13.43
CA SER A 33 16.21 0.61 -14.87
C SER A 33 15.43 -0.67 -15.11
N GLY A 34 15.51 -1.66 -14.22
CA GLY A 34 14.80 -2.92 -14.38
C GLY A 34 13.26 -2.80 -14.29
N HIS A 35 12.75 -1.86 -13.50
CA HIS A 35 11.30 -1.61 -13.43
C HIS A 35 10.80 -0.86 -14.66
N ILE A 36 11.55 0.12 -15.15
CA ILE A 36 11.20 0.89 -16.34
C ILE A 36 11.14 -0.05 -17.55
N SER A 37 12.21 -0.81 -17.81
CA SER A 37 12.23 -1.77 -18.93
C SER A 37 11.13 -2.83 -18.81
N PHE A 38 10.85 -3.32 -17.61
CA PHE A 38 9.75 -4.28 -17.41
C PHE A 38 8.39 -3.67 -17.75
N ILE A 39 8.15 -2.41 -17.39
CA ILE A 39 6.88 -1.73 -17.69
C ILE A 39 6.73 -1.50 -19.19
N GLU A 40 7.79 -1.09 -19.88
CA GLU A 40 7.82 -0.87 -21.31
C GLU A 40 7.70 -2.17 -22.10
N ASP A 41 8.56 -3.15 -21.80
CA ASP A 41 8.73 -4.35 -22.63
C ASP A 41 7.70 -5.45 -22.29
N VAL A 42 7.35 -5.62 -21.00
CA VAL A 42 6.49 -6.73 -20.53
C VAL A 42 5.07 -6.27 -20.27
N ALA A 43 4.90 -5.14 -19.56
CA ALA A 43 3.57 -4.60 -19.31
C ALA A 43 3.02 -3.80 -20.50
N ALA A 44 3.85 -3.52 -21.51
CA ALA A 44 3.49 -2.81 -22.74
C ALA A 44 2.73 -1.50 -22.48
N THR A 45 3.24 -0.70 -21.55
CA THR A 45 2.66 0.60 -21.18
C THR A 45 3.77 1.61 -20.84
N GLN A 46 3.44 2.88 -20.77
CA GLN A 46 4.41 3.89 -20.37
C GLN A 46 4.66 3.85 -18.86
N PRO A 47 5.93 3.82 -18.41
CA PRO A 47 6.26 3.92 -17.01
C PRO A 47 5.93 5.32 -16.48
N PRO A 48 5.52 5.46 -15.21
CA PRO A 48 5.38 6.77 -14.58
C PRO A 48 6.69 7.56 -14.65
N GLN A 49 6.60 8.83 -14.97
CA GLN A 49 7.77 9.68 -15.26
C GLN A 49 8.80 9.68 -14.11
N HIS A 50 8.33 9.72 -12.86
CA HIS A 50 9.18 9.88 -11.68
C HIS A 50 9.36 8.58 -10.88
N LEU A 51 9.06 7.42 -11.49
CA LEU A 51 9.14 6.11 -10.83
C LEU A 51 10.51 5.83 -10.18
N HIS A 52 11.60 6.24 -10.82
CA HIS A 52 12.95 6.01 -10.30
C HIS A 52 13.25 6.80 -9.01
N TYR A 53 12.64 7.98 -8.84
CA TYR A 53 12.73 8.75 -7.60
C TYR A 53 11.90 8.09 -6.49
N LEU A 54 10.70 7.63 -6.81
CA LEU A 54 9.89 6.87 -5.87
C LEU A 54 10.64 5.64 -5.34
N LEU A 55 11.28 4.86 -6.22
CA LEU A 55 12.06 3.69 -5.81
C LEU A 55 13.19 4.05 -4.85
N LYS A 56 13.90 5.16 -5.10
CA LYS A 56 14.94 5.67 -4.19
C LYS A 56 14.35 6.08 -2.84
N MET A 57 13.22 6.78 -2.84
CA MET A 57 12.55 7.21 -1.61
C MET A 57 12.09 6.00 -0.77
N LEU A 58 11.51 4.97 -1.40
CA LEU A 58 11.10 3.74 -0.71
C LEU A 58 12.31 3.02 -0.09
N GLN A 59 13.44 2.97 -0.82
CA GLN A 59 14.68 2.41 -0.29
C GLN A 59 15.22 3.21 0.90
N THR A 60 15.19 4.54 0.84
CA THR A 60 15.60 5.42 1.94
C THR A 60 14.73 5.23 3.18
N ARG A 61 13.44 4.94 2.99
CA ARG A 61 12.52 4.57 4.08
C ARG A 61 12.76 3.18 4.67
N GLY A 62 13.73 2.44 4.16
CA GLY A 62 14.09 1.10 4.65
C GLY A 62 13.29 -0.03 4.01
N GLU A 63 12.56 0.23 2.94
CA GLU A 63 11.88 -0.81 2.17
C GLU A 63 12.87 -1.54 1.26
N THR A 64 12.65 -2.83 1.04
CA THR A 64 13.47 -3.64 0.13
C THR A 64 12.90 -3.57 -1.27
N ILE A 65 13.65 -3.03 -2.22
CA ILE A 65 13.25 -3.03 -3.63
C ILE A 65 13.23 -4.46 -4.16
N ILE A 66 12.11 -4.88 -4.75
CA ILE A 66 11.90 -6.22 -5.27
C ILE A 66 11.76 -6.20 -6.80
N SER A 67 12.07 -7.34 -7.44
CA SER A 67 11.96 -7.45 -8.89
C SER A 67 10.53 -7.25 -9.38
N PRO A 68 10.27 -6.48 -10.45
CA PRO A 68 8.94 -6.29 -11.01
C PRO A 68 8.31 -7.60 -11.55
N GLY A 69 9.13 -8.60 -11.84
CA GLY A 69 8.70 -9.95 -12.21
C GLY A 69 8.36 -10.87 -11.02
N SER A 70 8.64 -10.45 -9.78
CA SER A 70 8.39 -11.27 -8.58
C SER A 70 6.92 -11.20 -8.18
N LYS A 71 6.07 -11.98 -8.85
CA LYS A 71 4.61 -11.95 -8.68
C LYS A 71 4.04 -13.09 -7.84
N GLN A 72 4.88 -13.84 -7.14
CA GLN A 72 4.43 -14.96 -6.32
C GLN A 72 3.51 -14.45 -5.20
N GLY A 73 2.27 -14.94 -5.17
CA GLY A 73 1.27 -14.52 -4.19
C GLY A 73 0.62 -13.16 -4.46
N LEU A 74 0.97 -12.50 -5.57
CA LEU A 74 0.38 -11.22 -5.98
C LEU A 74 -0.63 -11.40 -7.11
N ILE A 75 -1.59 -10.49 -7.20
CA ILE A 75 -2.52 -10.47 -8.33
C ILE A 75 -1.76 -10.12 -9.63
N PRO A 76 -2.16 -10.66 -10.79
CA PRO A 76 -1.43 -10.46 -12.05
C PRO A 76 -1.28 -9.00 -12.49
N LEU A 77 -2.21 -8.14 -12.08
CA LEU A 77 -2.29 -6.74 -12.50
C LEU A 77 -1.31 -5.81 -11.76
N VAL A 78 -0.68 -6.25 -10.66
CA VAL A 78 0.28 -5.43 -9.95
C VAL A 78 1.70 -5.61 -10.49
N ILE A 79 2.46 -4.53 -10.45
CA ILE A 79 3.89 -4.49 -10.72
C ILE A 79 4.54 -4.13 -9.39
N PRO A 80 5.15 -5.10 -8.69
CA PRO A 80 5.75 -4.86 -7.38
C PRO A 80 6.92 -3.90 -7.47
N LEU A 81 7.06 -3.02 -6.49
CA LEU A 81 8.14 -2.05 -6.36
C LEU A 81 9.04 -2.38 -5.18
N SER A 82 8.44 -2.49 -4.00
CA SER A 82 9.16 -2.73 -2.74
C SER A 82 8.34 -3.55 -1.77
N GLU A 83 9.02 -4.12 -0.80
CA GLU A 83 8.43 -4.84 0.34
C GLU A 83 8.89 -4.17 1.63
N ASN A 84 7.95 -3.90 2.53
CA ASN A 84 8.24 -3.36 3.85
C ASN A 84 8.51 -4.46 4.87
N LEU A 85 8.89 -4.07 6.10
CA LEU A 85 9.21 -5.00 7.19
C LEU A 85 8.02 -5.87 7.63
N SER A 86 6.79 -5.45 7.36
CA SER A 86 5.57 -6.23 7.67
C SER A 86 5.21 -7.24 6.58
N GLY A 87 5.96 -7.28 5.48
CA GLY A 87 5.71 -8.17 4.34
C GLY A 87 4.58 -7.67 3.42
N SER A 88 4.14 -6.42 3.56
CA SER A 88 3.27 -5.82 2.56
C SER A 88 4.08 -5.25 1.40
N VAL A 89 3.49 -5.26 0.21
CA VAL A 89 4.17 -4.91 -1.03
C VAL A 89 3.60 -3.61 -1.60
N THR A 90 4.43 -2.58 -1.69
CA THR A 90 4.13 -1.38 -2.47
C THR A 90 4.28 -1.71 -3.95
N ALA A 91 3.27 -1.41 -4.75
CA ALA A 91 3.21 -1.79 -6.16
C ALA A 91 2.49 -0.73 -7.01
N LEU A 92 2.71 -0.78 -8.32
CA LEU A 92 1.85 -0.11 -9.30
C LEU A 92 0.72 -1.06 -9.72
N LEU A 93 -0.49 -0.55 -9.84
CA LEU A 93 -1.62 -1.32 -10.33
C LEU A 93 -1.90 -0.98 -11.79
N ARG A 94 -1.73 -1.98 -12.67
CA ARG A 94 -2.15 -1.87 -14.06
C ARG A 94 -3.64 -2.15 -14.17
N TRP A 95 -4.44 -1.10 -14.37
CA TRP A 95 -5.88 -1.23 -14.47
C TRP A 95 -6.32 -1.49 -15.92
N PRO A 96 -6.90 -2.65 -16.27
CA PRO A 96 -7.19 -3.01 -17.66
C PRO A 96 -8.21 -2.08 -18.35
N THR A 97 -9.12 -1.55 -17.57
CA THR A 97 -10.20 -0.65 -18.03
C THR A 97 -10.01 0.77 -17.52
N ALA A 98 -8.74 1.18 -17.37
CA ALA A 98 -8.44 2.54 -16.94
C ALA A 98 -9.06 3.57 -17.90
N PRO A 99 -9.69 4.63 -17.38
CA PRO A 99 -10.09 5.75 -18.21
C PRO A 99 -8.90 6.33 -18.97
N PRO A 100 -9.10 6.91 -20.16
CA PRO A 100 -8.04 7.59 -20.88
C PRO A 100 -7.34 8.63 -20.00
N GLY A 101 -6.00 8.61 -20.00
CA GLY A 101 -5.18 9.52 -19.19
C GLY A 101 -5.03 9.15 -17.72
N MET A 102 -5.61 8.03 -17.26
CA MET A 102 -5.36 7.54 -15.90
C MET A 102 -3.97 6.91 -15.82
N GLU A 103 -3.12 7.46 -14.98
CA GLU A 103 -1.83 6.88 -14.63
C GLU A 103 -2.02 5.62 -13.75
N MET A 104 -0.97 4.79 -13.69
CA MET A 104 -0.99 3.63 -12.79
C MET A 104 -1.01 4.07 -11.33
N PRO A 105 -2.06 3.74 -10.56
CA PRO A 105 -2.10 4.04 -9.14
C PRO A 105 -1.07 3.25 -8.37
N VAL A 106 -0.58 3.86 -7.29
CA VAL A 106 0.26 3.20 -6.30
C VAL A 106 -0.63 2.53 -5.26
N VAL A 107 -0.36 1.26 -5.00
CA VAL A 107 -1.16 0.41 -4.12
C VAL A 107 -0.28 -0.33 -3.11
N ASP A 108 -0.87 -0.66 -1.97
CA ASP A 108 -0.32 -1.57 -0.97
C ASP A 108 -1.01 -2.93 -1.09
N VAL A 109 -0.26 -3.97 -1.38
CA VAL A 109 -0.75 -5.34 -1.52
C VAL A 109 -0.45 -6.11 -0.23
N ARG A 110 -1.52 -6.54 0.44
CA ARG A 110 -1.47 -7.31 1.67
C ARG A 110 -2.10 -8.68 1.46
N LYS A 111 -1.96 -9.55 2.44
CA LYS A 111 -2.52 -10.92 2.41
C LYS A 111 -4.01 -10.97 2.03
N HIS A 112 -4.80 -9.96 2.40
CA HIS A 112 -6.26 -9.98 2.27
C HIS A 112 -6.82 -8.93 1.33
N GLY A 113 -5.98 -8.25 0.52
CA GLY A 113 -6.48 -7.27 -0.43
C GLY A 113 -5.45 -6.28 -0.94
N VAL A 114 -5.96 -5.35 -1.71
CA VAL A 114 -5.19 -4.26 -2.33
C VAL A 114 -5.78 -2.94 -1.87
N TRP A 115 -4.95 -2.09 -1.31
CA TRP A 115 -5.30 -0.77 -0.81
C TRP A 115 -4.69 0.31 -1.69
N LEU A 116 -5.47 1.29 -2.07
CA LEU A 116 -4.97 2.44 -2.81
C LEU A 116 -4.16 3.33 -1.88
N LEU A 117 -2.91 3.59 -2.22
CA LEU A 117 -2.03 4.53 -1.53
C LEU A 117 -2.09 5.92 -2.15
N ALA A 118 -2.08 5.99 -3.49
CA ALA A 118 -2.19 7.24 -4.24
C ALA A 118 -2.65 6.96 -5.68
N LYS A 119 -3.19 7.97 -6.36
CA LYS A 119 -3.65 7.86 -7.74
C LYS A 119 -2.52 7.76 -8.77
N ASN A 120 -1.35 8.27 -8.42
CA ASN A 120 -0.14 8.20 -9.24
C ASN A 120 1.12 8.30 -8.37
N VAL A 121 2.28 8.17 -9.02
CA VAL A 121 3.59 8.22 -8.39
C VAL A 121 3.85 9.57 -7.73
N ASP A 122 3.58 10.67 -8.42
CA ASP A 122 3.85 12.02 -7.92
C ASP A 122 3.03 12.35 -6.67
N GLN A 123 1.75 11.98 -6.66
CA GLN A 123 0.90 12.14 -5.49
C GLN A 123 1.42 11.31 -4.29
N TYR A 124 1.94 10.11 -4.54
CA TYR A 124 2.51 9.29 -3.47
C TYR A 124 3.81 9.85 -2.95
N MET A 125 4.70 10.33 -3.83
CA MET A 125 5.94 11.01 -3.44
C MET A 125 5.65 12.26 -2.61
N HIS A 126 4.73 13.11 -3.07
CA HIS A 126 4.30 14.31 -2.34
C HIS A 126 3.81 13.94 -0.93
N ARG A 127 2.90 12.95 -0.83
CA ARG A 127 2.41 12.45 0.44
C ARG A 127 3.54 11.99 1.36
N ILE A 128 4.48 11.19 0.87
CA ILE A 128 5.63 10.69 1.65
C ILE A 128 6.44 11.86 2.21
N MET A 129 6.71 12.89 1.40
CA MET A 129 7.51 14.05 1.81
C MET A 129 6.80 14.86 2.90
N VAL A 130 5.49 15.08 2.77
CA VAL A 130 4.68 15.77 3.78
C VAL A 130 4.64 14.97 5.10
N GLU A 131 4.43 13.66 5.03
CA GLU A 131 4.41 12.79 6.20
C GLU A 131 5.78 12.76 6.89
N GLU A 132 6.86 12.77 6.13
CA GLU A 132 8.23 12.80 6.65
C GLU A 132 8.50 14.14 7.37
N ASP A 133 8.18 15.26 6.73
CA ASP A 133 8.38 16.59 7.30
C ASP A 133 7.54 16.80 8.59
N ALA A 134 6.30 16.31 8.61
CA ALA A 134 5.40 16.42 9.75
C ALA A 134 5.82 15.55 10.95
N ASN A 135 6.47 14.41 10.71
CA ASN A 135 6.79 13.43 11.75
C ASN A 135 8.22 13.52 12.26
N ASN A 136 9.11 14.19 11.53
CA ASN A 136 10.53 14.18 11.85
C ASN A 136 11.02 15.48 12.49
N PHE A 137 11.39 15.35 13.75
CA PHE A 137 12.27 16.28 14.46
C PHE A 137 13.74 15.81 14.46
N ASN A 138 14.14 14.82 13.66
CA ASN A 138 15.43 14.15 13.73
C ASN A 138 16.33 14.38 12.50
N GLU A 139 17.65 14.31 12.72
CA GLU A 139 18.75 14.67 11.80
C GLU A 139 18.87 13.84 10.50
N ARG A 140 18.11 12.73 10.34
CA ARG A 140 18.09 11.90 9.10
C ARG A 140 17.24 12.48 7.97
N ASP A 141 16.62 13.59 8.19
CA ASP A 141 15.55 14.16 7.37
C ASP A 141 15.98 14.62 5.97
N GLY A 142 17.28 14.81 5.73
CA GLY A 142 17.80 15.24 4.44
C GLY A 142 17.82 14.14 3.37
N GLU A 143 17.94 12.88 3.76
CA GLU A 143 18.16 11.78 2.81
C GLU A 143 16.94 11.50 1.91
N LEU A 144 15.73 11.58 2.46
CA LEU A 144 14.51 11.36 1.69
C LEU A 144 14.27 12.48 0.68
N PHE A 145 14.42 13.74 1.11
CA PHE A 145 14.30 14.90 0.23
C PHE A 145 15.39 14.89 -0.85
N HIS A 146 16.62 14.48 -0.50
CA HIS A 146 17.69 14.29 -1.46
C HIS A 146 17.40 13.17 -2.47
N ALA A 147 16.79 12.07 -2.02
CA ALA A 147 16.36 10.98 -2.90
C ALA A 147 15.28 11.42 -3.90
N ALA A 148 14.40 12.35 -3.51
CA ALA A 148 13.38 12.94 -4.37
C ALA A 148 13.96 13.95 -5.37
N SER A 149 15.16 14.51 -5.10
CA SER A 149 15.87 15.47 -5.96
C SER A 149 15.01 16.70 -6.35
N GLU A 150 15.36 17.35 -7.47
CA GLU A 150 14.65 18.54 -7.98
C GLU A 150 13.15 18.30 -8.25
N VAL A 151 12.76 17.06 -8.50
CA VAL A 151 11.34 16.71 -8.69
C VAL A 151 10.58 16.84 -7.38
N GLY A 152 11.20 16.38 -6.27
CA GLY A 152 10.61 16.54 -4.94
C GLY A 152 10.39 17.99 -4.57
N GLU A 153 11.36 18.86 -4.83
CA GLU A 153 11.26 20.30 -4.55
C GLU A 153 10.11 21.00 -5.30
N LYS A 154 9.74 20.48 -6.47
CA LYS A 154 8.56 20.98 -7.23
C LYS A 154 7.24 20.50 -6.65
N LEU A 155 7.23 19.33 -5.98
CA LEU A 155 6.04 18.76 -5.37
C LEU A 155 5.82 19.31 -3.96
N TYR A 156 6.89 19.43 -3.17
CA TYR A 156 6.82 19.85 -1.77
C TYR A 156 8.17 20.41 -1.31
N ARG A 157 8.14 21.52 -0.61
CA ARG A 157 9.32 22.11 0.07
C ARG A 157 9.21 21.84 1.56
N ARG A 158 10.36 21.53 2.16
CA ARG A 158 10.43 21.31 3.60
C ARG A 158 9.96 22.56 4.35
N GLY A 159 9.01 22.38 5.28
CA GLY A 159 8.38 23.45 6.03
C GLY A 159 7.05 23.94 5.47
N ASP A 160 6.67 23.63 4.22
CA ASP A 160 5.41 24.07 3.61
C ASP A 160 4.19 23.68 4.47
N PHE A 161 4.21 22.51 5.11
CA PHE A 161 3.15 22.12 6.03
C PHE A 161 3.06 23.04 7.25
N ALA A 162 4.18 23.36 7.87
CA ALA A 162 4.22 24.25 9.02
C ALA A 162 3.81 25.69 8.64
N GLU A 163 4.22 26.17 7.47
CA GLU A 163 3.89 27.51 6.96
C GLU A 163 2.41 27.63 6.54
N SER A 164 1.78 26.51 6.17
CA SER A 164 0.39 26.49 5.69
C SER A 164 -0.66 26.87 6.74
N GLN A 165 -0.29 26.89 8.03
CA GLN A 165 -1.18 27.12 9.18
C GLN A 165 -2.37 26.13 9.26
N ILE A 166 -2.31 25.01 8.53
CA ILE A 166 -3.33 23.97 8.61
C ILE A 166 -3.06 23.11 9.86
N ALA A 167 -4.05 23.07 10.76
CA ALA A 167 -3.90 22.49 12.10
C ALA A 167 -3.63 20.98 12.13
N SER A 168 -3.90 20.25 11.05
CA SER A 168 -3.73 18.79 11.03
C SER A 168 -3.09 18.30 9.74
N LEU A 169 -2.22 17.30 9.87
CA LEU A 169 -1.60 16.63 8.74
C LEU A 169 -2.65 16.05 7.77
N ASP A 170 -3.69 15.40 8.28
CA ASP A 170 -4.79 14.87 7.46
C ASP A 170 -5.49 15.99 6.66
N GLY A 171 -5.68 17.15 7.29
CA GLY A 171 -6.26 18.34 6.63
C GLY A 171 -5.38 18.85 5.50
N TYR A 172 -4.08 18.93 5.73
CA TYR A 172 -3.11 19.34 4.71
C TYR A 172 -3.09 18.36 3.55
N LEU A 173 -2.97 17.04 3.84
CA LEU A 173 -2.95 16.01 2.80
C LEU A 173 -4.18 16.08 1.91
N LEU A 174 -5.39 16.23 2.49
CA LEU A 174 -6.64 16.28 1.73
C LEU A 174 -6.79 17.56 0.90
N LYS A 175 -6.24 18.67 1.36
CA LYS A 175 -6.40 19.98 0.71
C LYS A 175 -5.33 20.22 -0.35
N GLU A 176 -4.06 19.94 -0.03
CA GLU A 176 -2.93 20.36 -0.87
C GLU A 176 -2.36 19.19 -1.71
N VAL A 177 -2.43 17.95 -1.23
CA VAL A 177 -1.86 16.80 -1.94
C VAL A 177 -2.91 16.05 -2.74
N GLY A 178 -4.07 15.78 -2.12
CA GLY A 178 -5.19 15.11 -2.75
C GLY A 178 -5.93 14.15 -1.84
N LEU A 179 -6.82 13.37 -2.44
CA LEU A 179 -7.69 12.47 -1.69
C LEU A 179 -7.02 11.11 -1.49
N PHE A 180 -6.99 10.65 -0.26
CA PHE A 180 -6.44 9.37 0.15
C PHE A 180 -7.48 8.58 0.94
N PRO A 181 -7.71 7.28 0.59
CA PRO A 181 -8.69 6.43 1.27
C PRO A 181 -8.49 6.38 2.78
N ASP A 182 -7.27 6.09 3.21
CA ASP A 182 -6.93 5.93 4.63
C ASP A 182 -7.09 7.24 5.42
N VAL A 183 -6.81 8.39 4.80
CA VAL A 183 -7.01 9.71 5.41
C VAL A 183 -8.50 10.02 5.58
N LEU A 184 -9.33 9.70 4.57
CA LEU A 184 -10.78 9.83 4.67
C LEU A 184 -11.35 8.91 5.74
N GLU A 185 -10.89 7.66 5.81
CA GLU A 185 -11.31 6.68 6.82
C GLU A 185 -10.93 7.13 8.24
N ARG A 186 -9.72 7.68 8.44
CA ARG A 186 -9.32 8.27 9.74
C ARG A 186 -10.17 9.48 10.10
N LYS A 187 -10.53 10.32 9.13
CA LYS A 187 -11.40 11.47 9.35
C LYS A 187 -12.78 11.04 9.83
N VAL A 188 -13.37 10.02 9.20
CA VAL A 188 -14.64 9.43 9.64
C VAL A 188 -14.55 8.85 11.06
N ALA A 189 -13.48 8.12 11.36
CA ALA A 189 -13.25 7.58 12.71
C ALA A 189 -13.24 8.70 13.76
N ARG A 190 -12.52 9.78 13.49
CA ARG A 190 -12.45 10.96 14.36
C ARG A 190 -13.82 11.64 14.57
N HIS A 191 -14.64 11.75 13.52
CA HIS A 191 -16.00 12.26 13.64
C HIS A 191 -16.85 11.38 14.58
N PHE A 192 -16.75 10.05 14.47
CA PHE A 192 -17.44 9.14 15.41
C PHE A 192 -16.96 9.31 16.85
N GLU A 193 -15.65 9.47 17.08
CA GLU A 193 -15.08 9.69 18.42
C GLU A 193 -15.57 11.00 19.04
N GLN A 194 -15.81 12.02 18.21
CA GLN A 194 -16.35 13.32 18.63
C GLN A 194 -17.88 13.33 18.76
N GLY A 195 -18.56 12.22 18.46
CA GLY A 195 -20.02 12.14 18.45
C GLY A 195 -20.68 12.86 17.25
N ASP A 196 -19.88 13.34 16.29
CA ASP A 196 -20.37 13.98 15.07
C ASP A 196 -20.72 12.94 14.01
N HIS A 197 -21.81 12.24 14.23
CA HIS A 197 -22.28 11.18 13.36
C HIS A 197 -22.70 11.66 11.97
N VAL A 198 -23.17 12.91 11.87
CA VAL A 198 -23.59 13.50 10.60
C VAL A 198 -22.40 13.73 9.70
N SER A 199 -21.33 14.36 10.22
CA SER A 199 -20.09 14.56 9.44
C SER A 199 -19.42 13.24 9.06
N ALA A 200 -19.52 12.21 9.94
CA ALA A 200 -19.04 10.86 9.62
C ALA A 200 -19.77 10.29 8.40
N MET A 201 -21.11 10.38 8.37
CA MET A 201 -21.93 9.93 7.23
C MET A 201 -21.62 10.69 5.95
N VAL A 202 -21.61 12.02 6.01
CA VAL A 202 -21.34 12.88 4.85
C VAL A 202 -19.95 12.59 4.26
N THR A 203 -18.95 12.42 5.11
CA THR A 203 -17.58 12.06 4.66
C THR A 203 -17.55 10.67 4.03
N GLY A 204 -18.26 9.69 4.61
CA GLY A 204 -18.35 8.34 4.06
C GLY A 204 -19.08 8.30 2.71
N GLU A 205 -20.18 9.03 2.58
CA GLU A 205 -20.90 9.17 1.30
C GLU A 205 -20.03 9.85 0.24
N PHE A 206 -19.32 10.93 0.60
CA PHE A 206 -18.37 11.58 -0.30
C PHE A 206 -17.31 10.60 -0.80
N TYR A 207 -16.81 9.70 0.03
CA TYR A 207 -15.83 8.70 -0.32
C TYR A 207 -16.33 7.72 -1.40
N THR A 208 -17.64 7.47 -1.52
CA THR A 208 -18.22 6.56 -2.52
C THR A 208 -18.37 7.15 -3.92
N LYS A 209 -18.08 8.46 -4.12
CA LYS A 209 -18.22 9.09 -5.44
C LYS A 209 -17.34 8.38 -6.47
N LYS A 210 -17.95 7.98 -7.58
CA LYS A 210 -17.34 7.12 -8.62
C LYS A 210 -16.01 7.63 -9.18
N ASP A 211 -15.88 8.94 -9.31
CA ASP A 211 -14.71 9.56 -9.94
C ASP A 211 -13.52 9.72 -8.98
N LEU A 212 -13.72 9.49 -7.68
CA LEU A 212 -12.66 9.66 -6.70
C LEU A 212 -11.69 8.47 -6.69
N PHE A 213 -12.25 7.25 -6.66
CA PHE A 213 -11.48 6.02 -6.56
C PHE A 213 -12.03 4.94 -7.52
N PRO A 214 -11.92 5.16 -8.85
CA PRO A 214 -12.54 4.29 -9.84
C PRO A 214 -12.00 2.87 -9.74
N GLY A 215 -12.91 1.91 -9.67
CA GLY A 215 -12.57 0.49 -9.63
C GLY A 215 -12.24 -0.10 -8.26
N PHE A 216 -12.09 0.72 -7.22
CA PHE A 216 -11.87 0.22 -5.85
C PHE A 216 -13.20 0.01 -5.12
N GLY A 217 -13.40 -1.21 -4.59
CA GLY A 217 -14.60 -1.56 -3.81
C GLY A 217 -14.59 -1.05 -2.37
N ARG A 218 -13.41 -0.74 -1.83
CA ARG A 218 -13.26 -0.33 -0.42
C ARG A 218 -14.15 0.84 -0.01
N PRO A 219 -14.34 1.93 -0.79
CA PRO A 219 -15.24 3.01 -0.43
C PRO A 219 -16.65 2.56 -0.10
N PHE A 220 -17.21 1.64 -0.87
CA PHE A 220 -18.57 1.12 -0.67
C PHE A 220 -18.67 0.23 0.57
N VAL A 221 -17.68 -0.64 0.78
CA VAL A 221 -17.60 -1.49 1.98
C VAL A 221 -17.49 -0.62 3.23
N PHE A 222 -16.61 0.37 3.20
CA PHE A 222 -16.43 1.29 4.33
C PHE A 222 -17.69 2.11 4.63
N TYR A 223 -18.38 2.59 3.60
CA TYR A 223 -19.65 3.29 3.80
C TYR A 223 -20.74 2.39 4.40
N ALA A 224 -20.81 1.13 3.99
CA ALA A 224 -21.71 0.16 4.60
C ALA A 224 -21.35 -0.09 6.08
N GLU A 225 -20.06 -0.12 6.44
CA GLU A 225 -19.59 -0.21 7.83
C GLU A 225 -20.03 1.02 8.66
N ILE A 226 -19.98 2.22 8.08
CA ILE A 226 -20.48 3.47 8.69
C ILE A 226 -21.99 3.36 8.97
N LEU A 227 -22.78 2.98 7.95
CA LEU A 227 -24.23 2.85 8.08
C LEU A 227 -24.61 1.83 9.14
N LYS A 228 -23.94 0.68 9.18
CA LYS A 228 -24.13 -0.33 10.23
C LYS A 228 -23.86 0.25 11.62
N LYS A 229 -22.73 0.92 11.81
CA LYS A 229 -22.35 1.55 13.08
C LYS A 229 -23.37 2.60 13.52
N PHE A 230 -23.94 3.32 12.55
CA PHE A 230 -24.97 4.31 12.80
C PHE A 230 -26.26 3.64 13.31
N VAL A 231 -26.73 2.57 12.65
CA VAL A 231 -27.90 1.79 13.09
C VAL A 231 -27.69 1.22 14.49
N ASP A 232 -26.51 0.69 14.80
CA ASP A 232 -26.18 0.14 16.11
C ASP A 232 -26.22 1.22 17.21
N ILE A 233 -25.81 2.44 16.91
CA ILE A 233 -25.90 3.57 17.84
C ILE A 233 -27.36 3.95 18.08
N PHE A 234 -28.17 4.10 17.03
CA PHE A 234 -29.58 4.47 17.17
C PHE A 234 -30.39 3.39 17.87
N SER A 235 -30.18 2.11 17.58
CA SER A 235 -30.90 1.03 18.25
C SER A 235 -30.69 1.02 19.77
N LYS A 236 -29.49 1.39 20.25
CA LYS A 236 -29.22 1.54 21.69
C LYS A 236 -30.04 2.67 22.32
N TYR A 237 -30.32 3.75 21.61
CA TYR A 237 -31.14 4.84 22.12
C TYR A 237 -32.64 4.50 22.15
N PHE A 238 -33.12 3.65 21.23
CA PHE A 238 -34.54 3.26 21.18
C PHE A 238 -34.91 2.10 22.11
N HIS A 239 -33.93 1.32 22.61
CA HIS A 239 -34.17 0.26 23.61
C HIS A 239 -34.21 0.77 25.06
N VAL A 240 -34.08 2.06 25.30
CA VAL A 240 -34.14 2.68 26.62
C VAL A 240 -35.54 3.24 26.93
N PHE A 241 -36.49 3.11 26.03
CA PHE A 241 -37.89 3.40 26.18
C PHE A 241 -38.72 2.12 25.96
#